data_b7431c7ac574c8f4a3ba4a7ca3ba021e
#
_entry.id   b7431c7ac574c8f4a3ba4a7ca3ba021e
#
_cell.length_a   1.000
_cell.length_b   1.000
_cell.length_c   1.000
_cell.angle_alpha   90.00
_cell.angle_beta   90.00
_cell.angle_gamma   90.00
#
_symmetry.space_group_name_H-M   'P 1'
#
loop_
_entity.id
_entity.type
_entity.pdbx_description
1 polymer ?
#
loop_
_entity_poly.entity_id
_entity_poly.type
_entity_poly.pdbx_seq_one_letter_code
_entity_poly.pdbx_strand_id
1 'polypeptide(L)'
;MAFCSFTFLLFFMPAVLLGYRFLPDRAKRPFLFCASLVFYGWGMPAWLILLLYIMILDYAGALLMDRFHEKKKMILAVLVVFNLLPLGWFKYAAFLNETLAALTGVSLMKDSPLLPAGISFFTFQGMSYLIDVYRGDAKVQRKFVLFGVYLGMFPQLVAGPIVRYTDLEAQLENPAEVSNAAMRDGLNRFSVGLAKKLLLADTMGRFWGSISGGLADAGAVGAWLGLMAFSFQIFFDFSGYSDMALGLGKAMGFTFPENFDRPYRAKSLTEFWRRWHMSLTTWFREYVYIPLGGNRKGGARRNLNIMIVWALTGLWHGAGWNFVLWGIWFGVLLIAEKKWILGKAWAERLPGWLRQVLTYLPVLLGWGMFTGKWQVFPAMAGGYGLAPSAGAALECAAFLPMLLVCMAVSFLPPLKIPDTVKKAAPLLLVLCLAALAAQGYAPFVYFQF
;
A
#
# COMPACT_ATOMS: atom_id res chain seq x y z
N MET A 1 8.92 -12.54 7.35
CA MET A 1 7.74 -13.25 7.94
C MET A 1 6.47 -12.57 7.43
N ALA A 2 5.35 -13.27 7.26
CA ALA A 2 4.10 -12.65 6.80
C ALA A 2 3.06 -12.62 7.93
N PHE A 3 2.25 -11.54 8.00
CA PHE A 3 1.24 -11.38 9.07
C PHE A 3 0.17 -12.46 9.10
N CYS A 4 -0.17 -13.04 7.95
CA CYS A 4 -1.12 -14.15 7.83
C CYS A 4 -0.45 -15.54 7.81
N SER A 5 0.74 -15.69 8.39
CA SER A 5 1.36 -17.01 8.60
C SER A 5 1.10 -17.52 10.02
N PHE A 6 1.00 -18.85 10.19
CA PHE A 6 0.88 -19.46 11.52
C PHE A 6 2.04 -19.11 12.44
N THR A 7 3.27 -19.05 11.92
CA THR A 7 4.45 -18.64 12.68
C THR A 7 4.31 -17.23 13.26
N PHE A 8 3.75 -16.30 12.47
CA PHE A 8 3.49 -14.96 12.95
C PHE A 8 2.38 -14.92 14.00
N LEU A 9 1.22 -15.52 13.68
CA LEU A 9 0.01 -15.41 14.47
C LEU A 9 0.11 -16.13 15.83
N LEU A 10 0.74 -17.30 15.85
CA LEU A 10 0.78 -18.16 17.06
C LEU A 10 2.05 -17.98 17.90
N PHE A 11 3.14 -17.50 17.31
CA PHE A 11 4.43 -17.41 18.01
C PHE A 11 4.98 -15.99 18.05
N PHE A 12 5.24 -15.38 16.90
CA PHE A 12 5.94 -14.09 16.86
C PHE A 12 5.10 -12.96 17.47
N MET A 13 3.87 -12.78 17.02
CA MET A 13 2.99 -11.70 17.49
C MET A 13 2.72 -11.80 19.00
N PRO A 14 2.32 -12.96 19.56
CA PRO A 14 2.14 -13.10 21.01
C PRO A 14 3.43 -12.85 21.78
N ALA A 15 4.56 -13.39 21.34
CA ALA A 15 5.85 -13.20 22.01
C ALA A 15 6.27 -11.72 22.03
N VAL A 16 6.10 -11.02 20.91
CA VAL A 16 6.44 -9.58 20.83
C VAL A 16 5.48 -8.73 21.68
N LEU A 17 4.18 -8.96 21.61
CA LEU A 17 3.20 -8.18 22.38
C LEU A 17 3.37 -8.39 23.89
N LEU A 18 3.54 -9.65 24.32
CA LEU A 18 3.80 -9.96 25.75
C LEU A 18 5.14 -9.39 26.20
N GLY A 19 6.22 -9.64 25.44
CA GLY A 19 7.53 -9.06 25.74
C GLY A 19 7.47 -7.54 25.87
N TYR A 20 6.86 -6.85 24.89
CA TYR A 20 6.72 -5.39 24.92
C TYR A 20 5.90 -4.88 26.10
N ARG A 21 4.90 -5.65 26.55
CA ARG A 21 4.05 -5.29 27.68
C ARG A 21 4.79 -5.37 29.02
N PHE A 22 5.58 -6.41 29.23
CA PHE A 22 6.19 -6.68 30.54
C PHE A 22 7.60 -6.12 30.70
N LEU A 23 8.24 -5.70 29.60
CA LEU A 23 9.55 -5.07 29.66
C LEU A 23 9.49 -3.65 30.28
N PRO A 24 10.53 -3.24 31.02
CA PRO A 24 10.66 -1.85 31.48
C PRO A 24 10.81 -0.92 30.28
N ASP A 25 10.36 0.34 30.39
CA ASP A 25 10.27 1.29 29.27
C ASP A 25 11.60 1.49 28.56
N ARG A 26 12.72 1.50 29.28
CA ARG A 26 14.08 1.60 28.71
C ARG A 26 14.44 0.43 27.77
N ALA A 27 13.85 -0.74 27.97
CA ALA A 27 14.13 -1.94 27.18
C ALA A 27 13.15 -2.11 26.00
N LYS A 28 11.99 -1.47 26.05
CA LYS A 28 10.94 -1.62 25.00
C LYS A 28 11.42 -1.27 23.60
N ARG A 29 12.17 -0.16 23.44
CA ARG A 29 12.66 0.28 22.13
C ARG A 29 13.74 -0.64 21.56
N PRO A 30 14.80 -0.98 22.31
CA PRO A 30 15.78 -1.98 21.85
C PRO A 30 15.13 -3.34 21.52
N PHE A 31 14.20 -3.80 22.35
CA PHE A 31 13.46 -5.05 22.09
C PHE A 31 12.67 -4.98 20.78
N LEU A 32 11.91 -3.89 20.58
CA LEU A 32 11.12 -3.71 19.35
C LEU A 32 12.00 -3.62 18.10
N PHE A 33 13.16 -2.96 18.21
CA PHE A 33 14.14 -2.90 17.14
C PHE A 33 14.66 -4.29 16.78
N CYS A 34 15.12 -5.07 17.76
CA CYS A 34 15.58 -6.44 17.54
C CYS A 34 14.48 -7.35 16.97
N ALA A 35 13.27 -7.29 17.54
CA ALA A 35 12.13 -8.06 17.02
C ALA A 35 11.81 -7.71 15.56
N SER A 36 11.91 -6.44 15.19
CA SER A 36 11.68 -5.99 13.82
C SER A 36 12.75 -6.50 12.84
N LEU A 37 14.01 -6.52 13.25
CA LEU A 37 15.08 -7.13 12.45
C LEU A 37 14.87 -8.64 12.29
N VAL A 38 14.47 -9.34 13.34
CA VAL A 38 14.11 -10.78 13.26
C VAL A 38 12.95 -11.00 12.32
N PHE A 39 11.90 -10.19 12.42
CA PHE A 39 10.73 -10.26 11.51
C PHE A 39 11.15 -10.11 10.04
N TYR A 40 11.96 -9.09 9.73
CA TYR A 40 12.36 -8.79 8.36
C TYR A 40 13.30 -9.85 7.79
N GLY A 41 14.30 -10.25 8.57
CA GLY A 41 15.30 -11.25 8.17
C GLY A 41 14.81 -12.70 8.15
N TRP A 42 13.60 -12.99 8.63
CA TRP A 42 13.11 -14.36 8.85
C TRP A 42 13.17 -15.28 7.62
N GLY A 43 12.88 -14.81 6.45
CA GLY A 43 12.90 -15.64 5.23
C GLY A 43 14.10 -15.40 4.33
N MET A 44 14.69 -14.21 4.41
CA MET A 44 15.77 -13.75 3.53
C MET A 44 16.73 -12.86 4.33
N PRO A 45 17.66 -13.46 5.10
CA PRO A 45 18.59 -12.71 5.95
C PRO A 45 19.46 -11.69 5.17
N ALA A 46 19.77 -11.95 3.91
CA ALA A 46 20.52 -11.03 3.06
C ALA A 46 19.86 -9.66 2.90
N TRP A 47 18.52 -9.58 2.96
CA TRP A 47 17.80 -8.30 2.88
C TRP A 47 18.02 -7.40 4.08
N LEU A 48 18.42 -7.96 5.25
CA LEU A 48 18.81 -7.17 6.42
C LEU A 48 19.99 -6.24 6.10
N ILE A 49 20.92 -6.66 5.25
CA ILE A 49 22.08 -5.84 4.86
C ILE A 49 21.59 -4.56 4.19
N LEU A 50 20.59 -4.67 3.30
CA LEU A 50 20.04 -3.52 2.60
C LEU A 50 19.26 -2.60 3.54
N LEU A 51 18.44 -3.16 4.43
CA LEU A 51 17.71 -2.37 5.42
C LEU A 51 18.67 -1.62 6.35
N LEU A 52 19.70 -2.31 6.85
CA LEU A 52 20.72 -1.70 7.70
C LEU A 52 21.55 -0.66 6.93
N TYR A 53 21.86 -0.90 5.64
CA TYR A 53 22.51 0.09 4.79
C TYR A 53 21.70 1.41 4.74
N ILE A 54 20.40 1.35 4.43
CA ILE A 54 19.55 2.55 4.39
C ILE A 54 19.45 3.19 5.79
N MET A 55 19.30 2.40 6.86
CA MET A 55 19.28 2.93 8.23
C MET A 55 20.55 3.69 8.58
N ILE A 56 21.71 3.13 8.28
CA ILE A 56 23.00 3.77 8.60
C ILE A 56 23.21 5.00 7.72
N LEU A 57 22.90 4.89 6.42
CA LEU A 57 23.02 6.00 5.47
C LEU A 57 22.21 7.22 5.91
N ASP A 58 20.93 7.00 6.24
CA ASP A 58 20.03 8.11 6.58
C ASP A 58 20.30 8.68 7.97
N TYR A 59 20.62 7.82 8.94
CA TYR A 59 21.01 8.25 10.28
C TYR A 59 22.29 9.09 10.26
N ALA A 60 23.36 8.57 9.64
CA ALA A 60 24.63 9.28 9.53
C ALA A 60 24.51 10.53 8.66
N GLY A 61 23.71 10.44 7.58
CA GLY A 61 23.44 11.55 6.68
C GLY A 61 22.76 12.72 7.39
N ALA A 62 21.78 12.47 8.24
CA ALA A 62 21.14 13.51 9.05
C ALA A 62 22.11 14.18 10.02
N LEU A 63 22.97 13.39 10.69
CA LEU A 63 24.03 13.92 11.57
C LEU A 63 25.05 14.77 10.78
N LEU A 64 25.41 14.36 9.56
CA LEU A 64 26.29 15.15 8.69
C LEU A 64 25.65 16.48 8.25
N MET A 65 24.35 16.48 7.91
CA MET A 65 23.63 17.73 7.58
C MET A 65 23.56 18.68 8.78
N ASP A 66 23.39 18.15 10.00
CA ASP A 66 23.40 18.94 11.23
C ASP A 66 24.79 19.55 11.52
N ARG A 67 25.86 18.78 11.27
CA ARG A 67 27.23 19.23 11.47
C ARG A 67 27.70 20.24 10.43
N PHE A 68 27.31 20.07 9.16
CA PHE A 68 27.78 20.86 8.02
C PHE A 68 26.62 21.65 7.39
N HIS A 69 26.06 22.59 8.11
CA HIS A 69 24.88 23.38 7.74
C HIS A 69 25.01 24.06 6.36
N GLU A 70 26.18 24.61 6.03
CA GLU A 70 26.42 25.28 4.72
C GLU A 70 26.34 24.30 3.55
N LYS A 71 26.68 23.01 3.75
CA LYS A 71 26.71 21.98 2.72
C LYS A 71 25.46 21.08 2.75
N LYS A 72 24.47 21.37 3.60
CA LYS A 72 23.31 20.49 3.80
C LYS A 72 22.55 20.15 2.52
N LYS A 73 22.45 21.07 1.55
CA LYS A 73 21.80 20.82 0.25
C LYS A 73 22.56 19.80 -0.59
N MET A 74 23.88 19.91 -0.64
CA MET A 74 24.73 18.97 -1.37
C MET A 74 24.69 17.59 -0.71
N ILE A 75 24.79 17.55 0.62
CA ILE A 75 24.69 16.29 1.39
C ILE A 75 23.35 15.61 1.12
N LEU A 76 22.22 16.33 1.21
CA LEU A 76 20.90 15.80 0.88
C LEU A 76 20.86 15.23 -0.54
N ALA A 77 21.37 15.94 -1.54
CA ALA A 77 21.36 15.46 -2.92
C ALA A 77 22.13 14.15 -3.08
N VAL A 78 23.29 14.03 -2.45
CA VAL A 78 24.09 12.81 -2.43
C VAL A 78 23.32 11.66 -1.74
N LEU A 79 22.74 11.92 -0.58
CA LEU A 79 21.98 10.92 0.18
C LEU A 79 20.76 10.42 -0.60
N VAL A 80 20.04 11.31 -1.28
CA VAL A 80 18.89 10.91 -2.15
C VAL A 80 19.37 9.98 -3.27
N VAL A 81 20.49 10.28 -3.91
CA VAL A 81 21.06 9.39 -4.94
C VAL A 81 21.40 8.03 -4.34
N PHE A 82 22.09 7.97 -3.18
CA PHE A 82 22.45 6.71 -2.53
C PHE A 82 21.26 5.91 -2.03
N ASN A 83 20.14 6.55 -1.68
CA ASN A 83 18.87 5.89 -1.37
C ASN A 83 18.21 5.30 -2.63
N LEU A 84 18.28 6.02 -3.75
CA LEU A 84 17.64 5.59 -5.00
C LEU A 84 18.46 4.53 -5.77
N LEU A 85 19.77 4.42 -5.56
CA LEU A 85 20.62 3.43 -6.25
C LEU A 85 20.16 1.98 -6.01
N PRO A 86 19.97 1.51 -4.75
CA PRO A 86 19.46 0.15 -4.52
C PRO A 86 18.06 -0.03 -5.10
N LEU A 87 17.18 0.96 -4.96
CA LEU A 87 15.84 0.92 -5.54
C LEU A 87 15.91 0.81 -7.07
N GLY A 88 16.80 1.58 -7.70
CA GLY A 88 17.06 1.54 -9.14
C GLY A 88 17.53 0.15 -9.59
N TRP A 89 18.47 -0.44 -8.87
CA TRP A 89 19.01 -1.75 -9.19
C TRP A 89 17.99 -2.87 -8.98
N PHE A 90 17.43 -3.00 -7.79
CA PHE A 90 16.58 -4.14 -7.46
C PHE A 90 15.19 -4.08 -8.11
N LYS A 91 14.68 -2.89 -8.37
CA LYS A 91 13.33 -2.74 -8.92
C LYS A 91 13.32 -2.46 -10.42
N TYR A 92 14.23 -1.61 -10.92
CA TYR A 92 14.10 -1.10 -12.29
C TYR A 92 15.12 -1.64 -13.27
N ALA A 93 16.22 -2.28 -12.83
CA ALA A 93 17.27 -2.75 -13.75
C ALA A 93 16.73 -3.76 -14.78
N ALA A 94 15.93 -4.73 -14.36
CA ALA A 94 15.31 -5.70 -15.27
C ALA A 94 14.38 -5.04 -16.30
N PHE A 95 13.51 -4.16 -15.85
CA PHE A 95 12.58 -3.42 -16.72
C PHE A 95 13.30 -2.56 -17.77
N LEU A 96 14.38 -1.89 -17.35
CA LEU A 96 15.20 -1.10 -18.28
C LEU A 96 15.93 -1.98 -19.28
N ASN A 97 16.45 -3.12 -18.83
CA ASN A 97 17.10 -4.11 -19.69
C ASN A 97 16.11 -4.72 -20.71
N GLU A 98 14.91 -5.12 -20.29
CA GLU A 98 13.86 -5.65 -21.17
C GLU A 98 13.43 -4.60 -22.21
N THR A 99 13.25 -3.34 -21.76
CA THR A 99 12.90 -2.24 -22.67
C THR A 99 14.02 -1.98 -23.68
N LEU A 100 15.27 -1.99 -23.25
CA LEU A 100 16.42 -1.83 -24.13
C LEU A 100 16.51 -2.99 -25.12
N ALA A 101 16.35 -4.22 -24.65
CA ALA A 101 16.38 -5.42 -25.51
C ALA A 101 15.27 -5.39 -26.56
N ALA A 102 14.05 -4.93 -26.20
CA ALA A 102 12.95 -4.78 -27.14
C ALA A 102 13.22 -3.72 -28.22
N LEU A 103 13.99 -2.68 -27.93
CA LEU A 103 14.31 -1.60 -28.87
C LEU A 103 15.55 -1.88 -29.71
N THR A 104 16.55 -2.56 -29.16
CA THR A 104 17.88 -2.70 -29.80
C THR A 104 18.26 -4.14 -30.15
N GLY A 105 17.51 -5.14 -29.65
CA GLY A 105 17.86 -6.56 -29.72
C GLY A 105 18.99 -6.98 -28.77
N VAL A 106 19.52 -6.06 -27.94
CA VAL A 106 20.64 -6.33 -27.02
C VAL A 106 20.15 -6.42 -25.59
N SER A 107 20.37 -7.56 -24.94
CA SER A 107 20.13 -7.75 -23.51
C SER A 107 21.46 -7.67 -22.74
N LEU A 108 21.51 -6.82 -21.71
CA LEU A 108 22.70 -6.62 -20.86
C LEU A 108 22.67 -7.50 -19.60
N MET A 109 21.50 -8.07 -19.25
CA MET A 109 21.30 -8.88 -18.05
C MET A 109 20.65 -10.20 -18.41
N LYS A 110 21.16 -11.30 -17.80
CA LYS A 110 20.56 -12.63 -17.93
C LYS A 110 19.44 -12.88 -16.95
N ASP A 111 19.63 -12.44 -15.70
CA ASP A 111 18.73 -12.69 -14.58
C ASP A 111 18.25 -11.39 -13.95
N SER A 112 16.98 -11.36 -13.54
CA SER A 112 16.38 -10.23 -12.82
C SER A 112 16.79 -10.29 -11.34
N PRO A 113 17.24 -9.18 -10.73
CA PRO A 113 17.49 -9.14 -9.29
C PRO A 113 16.22 -9.46 -8.50
N LEU A 114 16.35 -10.28 -7.45
CA LEU A 114 15.23 -10.57 -6.57
C LEU A 114 14.85 -9.32 -5.77
N LEU A 115 13.60 -8.86 -5.89
CA LEU A 115 13.12 -7.64 -5.26
C LEU A 115 13.01 -7.80 -3.74
N PRO A 116 13.75 -7.02 -2.93
CA PRO A 116 13.62 -7.04 -1.46
C PRO A 116 12.25 -6.50 -1.03
N ALA A 117 11.55 -7.25 -0.18
CA ALA A 117 10.25 -6.84 0.32
C ALA A 117 10.32 -5.50 1.05
N GLY A 118 9.43 -4.57 0.70
CA GLY A 118 9.34 -3.26 1.34
C GLY A 118 10.39 -2.23 0.93
N ILE A 119 11.31 -2.53 -0.02
CA ILE A 119 12.37 -1.58 -0.43
C ILE A 119 11.80 -0.21 -0.81
N SER A 120 10.70 -0.14 -1.53
CA SER A 120 10.05 1.12 -1.91
C SER A 120 9.52 1.89 -0.70
N PHE A 121 9.05 1.18 0.34
CA PHE A 121 8.49 1.78 1.55
C PHE A 121 9.57 2.38 2.45
N PHE A 122 10.55 1.58 2.85
CA PHE A 122 11.58 2.09 3.76
C PHE A 122 12.52 3.11 3.10
N THR A 123 12.76 3.01 1.77
CA THR A 123 13.47 4.05 1.03
C THR A 123 12.70 5.38 1.06
N PHE A 124 11.38 5.37 0.82
CA PHE A 124 10.56 6.59 0.89
C PHE A 124 10.47 7.16 2.30
N GLN A 125 10.38 6.30 3.32
CA GLN A 125 10.42 6.74 4.72
C GLN A 125 11.76 7.41 5.06
N GLY A 126 12.88 6.78 4.72
CA GLY A 126 14.21 7.32 4.97
C GLY A 126 14.44 8.65 4.25
N MET A 127 14.10 8.73 2.95
CA MET A 127 14.18 9.98 2.20
C MET A 127 13.30 11.08 2.80
N SER A 128 12.07 10.77 3.28
CA SER A 128 11.22 11.78 3.91
C SER A 128 11.86 12.36 5.17
N TYR A 129 12.47 11.51 6.01
CA TYR A 129 13.22 11.98 7.18
C TYR A 129 14.36 12.93 6.82
N LEU A 130 15.18 12.56 5.84
CA LEU A 130 16.29 13.43 5.38
C LEU A 130 15.80 14.78 4.85
N ILE A 131 14.71 14.79 4.09
CA ILE A 131 14.11 16.00 3.54
C ILE A 131 13.51 16.86 4.67
N ASP A 132 12.83 16.26 5.64
CA ASP A 132 12.23 16.96 6.77
C ASP A 132 13.31 17.57 7.68
N VAL A 133 14.42 16.86 7.92
CA VAL A 133 15.60 17.41 8.63
C VAL A 133 16.22 18.57 7.83
N TYR A 134 16.37 18.43 6.52
CA TYR A 134 16.88 19.51 5.67
C TYR A 134 16.02 20.78 5.72
N ARG A 135 14.69 20.62 5.75
CA ARG A 135 13.73 21.73 5.85
C ARG A 135 13.67 22.36 7.24
N GLY A 136 14.08 21.61 8.28
CA GLY A 136 13.89 21.97 9.68
C GLY A 136 12.53 21.57 10.23
N ASP A 137 11.77 20.76 9.50
CA ASP A 137 10.47 20.25 9.92
C ASP A 137 10.61 19.10 10.95
N ALA A 138 11.76 18.40 10.97
CA ALA A 138 12.10 17.34 11.90
C ALA A 138 13.44 17.61 12.58
N LYS A 139 13.56 17.20 13.85
CA LYS A 139 14.84 17.22 14.56
C LYS A 139 15.71 16.02 14.19
N VAL A 140 17.03 16.22 14.21
CA VAL A 140 17.97 15.13 13.99
C VAL A 140 17.90 14.12 15.15
N GLN A 141 17.55 12.88 14.85
CA GLN A 141 17.55 11.81 15.85
C GLN A 141 18.99 11.37 16.17
N ARG A 142 19.39 11.52 17.44
CA ARG A 142 20.75 11.20 17.89
C ARG A 142 20.88 9.78 18.46
N LYS A 143 19.78 9.06 18.63
CA LYS A 143 19.78 7.68 19.16
C LYS A 143 19.48 6.72 18.02
N PHE A 144 20.48 5.96 17.56
CA PHE A 144 20.36 5.01 16.44
C PHE A 144 19.20 4.01 16.62
N VAL A 145 19.00 3.50 17.84
CA VAL A 145 17.93 2.54 18.13
C VAL A 145 16.54 3.16 17.89
N LEU A 146 16.32 4.43 18.24
CA LEU A 146 15.04 5.10 18.00
C LEU A 146 14.82 5.34 16.50
N PHE A 147 15.86 5.73 15.78
CA PHE A 147 15.80 5.84 14.32
C PHE A 147 15.54 4.48 13.66
N GLY A 148 16.20 3.43 14.15
CA GLY A 148 15.99 2.06 13.67
C GLY A 148 14.57 1.55 13.92
N VAL A 149 13.95 1.88 15.07
CA VAL A 149 12.53 1.62 15.33
C VAL A 149 11.65 2.39 14.35
N TYR A 150 11.93 3.68 14.12
CA TYR A 150 11.18 4.48 13.15
C TYR A 150 11.19 3.83 11.76
N LEU A 151 12.36 3.53 11.22
CA LEU A 151 12.50 3.05 9.85
C LEU A 151 12.12 1.58 9.70
N GLY A 152 12.44 0.75 10.70
CA GLY A 152 12.38 -0.71 10.60
C GLY A 152 11.25 -1.37 11.36
N MET A 153 10.36 -0.65 12.05
CA MET A 153 9.30 -1.24 12.88
C MET A 153 8.41 -2.18 12.06
N PHE A 154 8.36 -3.45 12.46
CA PHE A 154 7.78 -4.53 11.68
C PHE A 154 6.32 -4.34 11.22
N PRO A 155 5.42 -3.65 11.96
CA PRO A 155 4.06 -3.44 11.46
C PRO A 155 3.98 -2.62 10.17
N GLN A 156 4.85 -1.63 10.01
CA GLN A 156 4.79 -0.71 8.86
C GLN A 156 5.81 -1.03 7.76
N LEU A 157 6.89 -1.77 8.09
CA LEU A 157 8.11 -1.88 7.28
C LEU A 157 7.88 -2.35 5.84
N VAL A 158 7.00 -3.32 5.64
CA VAL A 158 6.93 -4.04 4.34
C VAL A 158 5.86 -3.47 3.41
N ALA A 159 4.65 -3.22 3.90
CA ALA A 159 3.54 -2.65 3.15
C ALA A 159 2.54 -1.87 4.04
N GLY A 160 2.99 -1.41 5.21
CA GLY A 160 2.19 -0.56 6.09
C GLY A 160 2.00 0.86 5.53
N PRO A 161 1.34 1.74 6.26
CA PRO A 161 1.33 3.17 5.90
C PRO A 161 2.76 3.71 5.82
N ILE A 162 3.04 4.56 4.85
CA ILE A 162 4.31 5.31 4.79
C ILE A 162 4.24 6.39 5.87
N VAL A 163 4.86 6.10 7.03
CA VAL A 163 4.82 6.99 8.19
C VAL A 163 5.99 7.95 8.13
N ARG A 164 5.73 9.25 8.23
CA ARG A 164 6.80 10.25 8.30
C ARG A 164 7.41 10.27 9.69
N TYR A 165 8.67 10.72 9.78
CA TYR A 165 9.34 10.84 11.07
C TYR A 165 8.59 11.79 12.01
N THR A 166 8.09 12.91 11.49
CA THR A 166 7.28 13.91 12.20
C THR A 166 6.01 13.33 12.82
N ASP A 167 5.43 12.27 12.26
CA ASP A 167 4.23 11.61 12.78
C ASP A 167 4.56 10.72 14.00
N LEU A 168 5.82 10.29 14.16
CA LEU A 168 6.27 9.37 15.21
C LEU A 168 7.27 9.96 16.22
N GLU A 169 7.93 11.07 15.92
CA GLU A 169 9.02 11.65 16.73
C GLU A 169 8.67 11.70 18.23
N ALA A 170 7.54 12.32 18.57
CA ALA A 170 7.11 12.44 19.97
C ALA A 170 6.81 11.08 20.62
N GLN A 171 6.27 10.13 19.87
CA GLN A 171 5.92 8.78 20.35
C GLN A 171 7.16 7.88 20.53
N LEU A 172 8.22 8.13 19.77
CA LEU A 172 9.48 7.42 19.90
C LEU A 172 10.23 7.84 21.18
N GLU A 173 10.24 9.14 21.48
CA GLU A 173 10.91 9.68 22.64
C GLU A 173 10.14 9.45 23.94
N ASN A 174 8.81 9.65 23.88
CA ASN A 174 7.91 9.53 25.02
C ASN A 174 6.88 8.42 24.76
N PRO A 175 7.22 7.17 25.07
CA PRO A 175 6.30 6.05 24.86
C PRO A 175 5.01 6.23 25.67
N ALA A 176 3.88 6.13 25.00
CA ALA A 176 2.60 6.07 25.71
C ALA A 176 2.51 4.77 26.51
N GLU A 177 1.88 4.83 27.69
CA GLU A 177 1.55 3.64 28.45
C GLU A 177 0.57 2.77 27.68
N VAL A 178 0.90 1.48 27.53
CA VAL A 178 0.03 0.53 26.80
C VAL A 178 -1.08 0.07 27.75
N SER A 179 -2.22 0.72 27.67
CA SER A 179 -3.41 0.31 28.41
C SER A 179 -4.00 -1.00 27.86
N ASN A 180 -4.70 -1.76 28.74
CA ASN A 180 -5.45 -2.95 28.31
C ASN A 180 -6.52 -2.64 27.25
N ALA A 181 -7.09 -1.44 27.30
CA ALA A 181 -8.05 -0.97 26.29
C ALA A 181 -7.38 -0.78 24.92
N ALA A 182 -6.22 -0.10 24.88
CA ALA A 182 -5.47 0.12 23.65
C ALA A 182 -5.01 -1.21 23.02
N MET A 183 -4.53 -2.15 23.83
CA MET A 183 -4.14 -3.48 23.36
C MET A 183 -5.34 -4.24 22.78
N ARG A 184 -6.47 -4.28 23.47
CA ARG A 184 -7.69 -4.93 22.99
C ARG A 184 -8.19 -4.32 21.69
N ASP A 185 -8.27 -2.99 21.61
CA ASP A 185 -8.73 -2.29 20.42
C ASP A 185 -7.77 -2.52 19.24
N GLY A 186 -6.46 -2.55 19.51
CA GLY A 186 -5.44 -2.86 18.52
C GLY A 186 -5.60 -4.27 17.96
N LEU A 187 -5.77 -5.27 18.83
CA LEU A 187 -6.00 -6.67 18.43
C LEU A 187 -7.33 -6.86 17.70
N ASN A 188 -8.40 -6.17 18.10
CA ASN A 188 -9.66 -6.17 17.37
C ASN A 188 -9.47 -5.62 15.95
N ARG A 189 -8.75 -4.51 15.78
CA ARG A 189 -8.45 -3.96 14.48
C ARG A 189 -7.59 -4.91 13.64
N PHE A 190 -6.59 -5.52 14.24
CA PHE A 190 -5.78 -6.55 13.60
C PHE A 190 -6.64 -7.70 13.08
N SER A 191 -7.56 -8.23 13.90
CA SER A 191 -8.46 -9.34 13.53
C SER A 191 -9.38 -8.97 12.36
N VAL A 192 -9.89 -7.74 12.33
CA VAL A 192 -10.67 -7.22 11.19
C VAL A 192 -9.81 -7.13 9.93
N GLY A 193 -8.57 -6.65 10.04
CA GLY A 193 -7.62 -6.60 8.92
C GLY A 193 -7.31 -7.99 8.37
N LEU A 194 -7.08 -8.95 9.25
CA LEU A 194 -6.83 -10.35 8.88
C LEU A 194 -8.04 -10.98 8.19
N ALA A 195 -9.27 -10.70 8.68
CA ALA A 195 -10.51 -11.16 8.04
C ALA A 195 -10.70 -10.55 6.64
N LYS A 196 -10.40 -9.26 6.45
CA LYS A 196 -10.39 -8.63 5.12
C LYS A 196 -9.46 -9.37 4.15
N LYS A 197 -8.26 -9.74 4.61
CA LYS A 197 -7.27 -10.47 3.79
C LYS A 197 -7.75 -11.88 3.48
N LEU A 198 -8.01 -12.71 4.49
CA LEU A 198 -8.22 -14.13 4.30
C LEU A 198 -9.63 -14.47 3.78
N LEU A 199 -10.66 -13.72 4.22
CA LEU A 199 -12.04 -14.05 3.87
C LEU A 199 -12.54 -13.32 2.63
N LEU A 200 -12.14 -12.03 2.45
CA LEU A 200 -12.62 -11.23 1.33
C LEU A 200 -11.61 -11.19 0.18
N ALA A 201 -10.38 -10.73 0.43
CA ALA A 201 -9.40 -10.53 -0.62
C ALA A 201 -8.98 -11.83 -1.29
N ASP A 202 -8.62 -12.87 -0.52
CA ASP A 202 -8.17 -14.15 -1.09
C ASP A 202 -9.28 -14.86 -1.84
N THR A 203 -10.54 -14.73 -1.39
CA THR A 203 -11.70 -15.29 -2.11
C THR A 203 -11.92 -14.57 -3.45
N MET A 204 -11.84 -13.22 -3.46
CA MET A 204 -11.94 -12.45 -4.70
C MET A 204 -10.74 -12.70 -5.62
N GLY A 205 -9.56 -12.93 -5.06
CA GLY A 205 -8.35 -13.27 -5.81
C GLY A 205 -8.46 -14.61 -6.54
N ARG A 206 -9.06 -15.62 -5.91
CA ARG A 206 -9.35 -16.92 -6.56
C ARG A 206 -10.32 -16.75 -7.72
N PHE A 207 -11.39 -15.99 -7.53
CA PHE A 207 -12.33 -15.71 -8.59
C PHE A 207 -11.69 -14.95 -9.77
N TRP A 208 -10.92 -13.90 -9.49
CA TRP A 208 -10.16 -13.20 -10.52
C TRP A 208 -9.17 -14.12 -11.24
N GLY A 209 -8.44 -14.95 -10.49
CA GLY A 209 -7.46 -15.91 -11.04
C GLY A 209 -8.10 -16.86 -12.04
N SER A 210 -9.26 -17.43 -11.71
CA SER A 210 -10.02 -18.30 -12.58
C SER A 210 -10.49 -17.58 -13.86
N ILE A 211 -11.22 -16.47 -13.71
CA ILE A 211 -11.73 -15.71 -14.86
C ILE A 211 -10.59 -15.21 -15.75
N SER A 212 -9.54 -14.68 -15.18
CA SER A 212 -8.41 -14.12 -15.95
C SER A 212 -7.53 -15.18 -16.61
N GLY A 213 -7.64 -16.43 -16.20
CA GLY A 213 -7.00 -17.59 -16.84
C GLY A 213 -7.76 -18.12 -18.05
N GLY A 214 -9.08 -17.82 -18.16
CA GLY A 214 -9.97 -18.30 -19.23
C GLY A 214 -10.92 -17.21 -19.76
N LEU A 215 -10.40 -16.05 -20.18
CA LEU A 215 -11.21 -14.91 -20.63
C LEU A 215 -12.10 -15.23 -21.84
N ALA A 216 -11.68 -16.15 -22.71
CA ALA A 216 -12.48 -16.59 -23.84
C ALA A 216 -13.77 -17.32 -23.39
N ASP A 217 -13.64 -18.18 -22.36
CA ASP A 217 -14.77 -18.91 -21.77
C ASP A 217 -15.64 -18.02 -20.87
N ALA A 218 -15.03 -17.00 -20.26
CA ALA A 218 -15.72 -16.08 -19.36
C ALA A 218 -16.69 -15.13 -20.08
N GLY A 219 -16.44 -14.82 -21.35
CA GLY A 219 -17.20 -13.84 -22.11
C GLY A 219 -17.19 -12.44 -21.47
N ALA A 220 -17.99 -11.52 -21.98
CA ALA A 220 -18.03 -10.15 -21.46
C ALA A 220 -18.54 -10.10 -20.00
N VAL A 221 -19.58 -10.85 -19.68
CA VAL A 221 -20.16 -10.87 -18.32
C VAL A 221 -19.14 -11.35 -17.30
N GLY A 222 -18.46 -12.47 -17.57
CA GLY A 222 -17.42 -12.98 -16.68
C GLY A 222 -16.23 -12.03 -16.56
N ALA A 223 -15.80 -11.40 -17.66
CA ALA A 223 -14.69 -10.44 -17.65
C ALA A 223 -15.00 -9.20 -16.76
N TRP A 224 -16.22 -8.65 -16.82
CA TRP A 224 -16.66 -7.56 -15.91
C TRP A 224 -16.68 -8.00 -14.46
N LEU A 225 -17.30 -9.16 -14.16
CA LEU A 225 -17.38 -9.69 -12.80
C LEU A 225 -15.97 -10.00 -12.22
N GLY A 226 -15.10 -10.59 -13.05
CA GLY A 226 -13.72 -10.89 -12.68
C GLY A 226 -12.91 -9.62 -12.38
N LEU A 227 -13.03 -8.58 -13.20
CA LEU A 227 -12.33 -7.32 -12.95
C LEU A 227 -12.88 -6.60 -11.71
N MET A 228 -14.20 -6.69 -11.45
CA MET A 228 -14.78 -6.22 -10.18
C MET A 228 -14.21 -7.00 -8.99
N ALA A 229 -14.06 -8.31 -9.11
CA ALA A 229 -13.44 -9.13 -8.07
C ALA A 229 -11.99 -8.70 -7.82
N PHE A 230 -11.19 -8.44 -8.86
CA PHE A 230 -9.85 -7.89 -8.70
C PHE A 230 -9.85 -6.54 -7.97
N SER A 231 -10.80 -5.65 -8.29
CA SER A 231 -10.91 -4.35 -7.61
C SER A 231 -11.16 -4.50 -6.09
N PHE A 232 -11.96 -5.50 -5.69
CA PHE A 232 -12.16 -5.82 -4.27
C PHE A 232 -10.99 -6.58 -3.67
N GLN A 233 -10.35 -7.47 -4.42
CA GLN A 233 -9.13 -8.14 -3.99
C GLN A 233 -8.07 -7.11 -3.59
N ILE A 234 -7.67 -6.20 -4.49
CA ILE A 234 -6.61 -5.21 -4.21
C ILE A 234 -7.00 -4.28 -3.05
N PHE A 235 -8.28 -3.92 -2.92
CA PHE A 235 -8.76 -3.07 -1.83
C PHE A 235 -8.70 -3.78 -0.47
N PHE A 236 -9.29 -4.98 -0.37
CA PHE A 236 -9.34 -5.70 0.91
C PHE A 236 -7.99 -6.27 1.31
N ASP A 237 -7.16 -6.66 0.33
CA ASP A 237 -5.78 -7.10 0.57
C ASP A 237 -4.96 -5.98 1.22
N PHE A 238 -4.93 -4.80 0.61
CA PHE A 238 -4.10 -3.71 1.08
C PHE A 238 -4.70 -2.96 2.29
N SER A 239 -6.02 -2.73 2.32
CA SER A 239 -6.65 -2.16 3.52
C SER A 239 -6.61 -3.12 4.70
N GLY A 240 -6.65 -4.44 4.46
CA GLY A 240 -6.47 -5.47 5.47
C GLY A 240 -5.07 -5.42 6.07
N TYR A 241 -4.03 -5.35 5.24
CA TYR A 241 -2.66 -5.16 5.73
C TYR A 241 -2.52 -3.87 6.56
N SER A 242 -3.06 -2.77 6.05
CA SER A 242 -3.02 -1.48 6.77
C SER A 242 -3.71 -1.57 8.13
N ASP A 243 -4.89 -2.21 8.22
CA ASP A 243 -5.59 -2.40 9.49
C ASP A 243 -4.80 -3.29 10.46
N MET A 244 -4.14 -4.34 9.96
CA MET A 244 -3.24 -5.17 10.79
C MET A 244 -2.07 -4.35 11.32
N ALA A 245 -1.42 -3.54 10.47
CA ALA A 245 -0.32 -2.68 10.86
C ALA A 245 -0.72 -1.64 11.90
N LEU A 246 -1.85 -0.92 11.67
CA LEU A 246 -2.38 0.05 12.61
C LEU A 246 -2.81 -0.60 13.93
N GLY A 247 -3.40 -1.79 13.84
CA GLY A 247 -3.80 -2.58 15.01
C GLY A 247 -2.61 -2.97 15.89
N LEU A 248 -1.55 -3.48 15.30
CA LEU A 248 -0.31 -3.83 15.99
C LEU A 248 0.39 -2.59 16.58
N GLY A 249 0.46 -1.50 15.80
CA GLY A 249 0.96 -0.21 16.30
C GLY A 249 0.21 0.22 17.56
N LYS A 250 -1.14 0.25 17.49
CA LYS A 250 -1.99 0.64 18.63
C LYS A 250 -1.81 -0.28 19.83
N ALA A 251 -1.67 -1.59 19.61
CA ALA A 251 -1.42 -2.57 20.68
C ALA A 251 -0.06 -2.35 21.38
N MET A 252 0.88 -1.67 20.75
CA MET A 252 2.18 -1.29 21.30
C MET A 252 2.27 0.21 21.68
N GLY A 253 1.15 0.95 21.66
CA GLY A 253 1.11 2.36 22.07
C GLY A 253 1.52 3.34 20.97
N PHE A 254 1.59 2.90 19.69
CA PHE A 254 1.86 3.76 18.55
C PHE A 254 0.58 4.08 17.78
N THR A 255 0.48 5.31 17.30
CA THR A 255 -0.60 5.76 16.41
C THR A 255 -0.01 6.04 15.03
N PHE A 256 -0.39 5.23 14.05
CA PHE A 256 -0.03 5.43 12.65
C PHE A 256 -1.14 6.16 11.90
N PRO A 257 -0.82 6.88 10.81
CA PRO A 257 -1.81 7.53 9.97
C PRO A 257 -2.70 6.50 9.26
N GLU A 258 -3.98 6.84 9.10
CA GLU A 258 -4.91 6.04 8.30
C GLU A 258 -4.47 5.98 6.84
N ASN A 259 -4.67 4.83 6.20
CA ASN A 259 -4.26 4.63 4.81
C ASN A 259 -5.44 4.49 3.84
N PHE A 260 -6.62 4.13 4.34
CA PHE A 260 -7.86 3.97 3.57
C PHE A 260 -9.07 4.53 4.32
N ASP A 261 -9.91 5.28 3.61
CA ASP A 261 -11.21 5.74 4.10
C ASP A 261 -12.31 5.46 3.06
N ARG A 262 -12.71 4.19 2.93
CA ARG A 262 -13.82 3.76 2.04
C ARG A 262 -13.75 4.38 0.65
N PRO A 263 -12.70 4.16 -0.12
CA PRO A 263 -12.41 4.87 -1.36
C PRO A 263 -13.49 4.67 -2.43
N TYR A 264 -14.14 3.51 -2.50
CA TYR A 264 -15.18 3.24 -3.50
C TYR A 264 -16.49 3.99 -3.26
N ARG A 265 -16.63 4.71 -2.13
CA ARG A 265 -17.73 5.66 -1.89
C ARG A 265 -17.48 7.06 -2.43
N ALA A 266 -16.33 7.31 -3.00
CA ALA A 266 -15.97 8.61 -3.54
C ALA A 266 -16.90 8.99 -4.71
N LYS A 267 -17.22 10.27 -4.79
CA LYS A 267 -18.09 10.87 -5.82
C LYS A 267 -17.28 11.68 -6.85
N SER A 268 -15.94 11.56 -6.82
CA SER A 268 -15.00 12.14 -7.77
C SER A 268 -13.67 11.39 -7.68
N LEU A 269 -12.88 11.41 -8.76
CA LEU A 269 -11.53 10.81 -8.75
C LEU A 269 -10.61 11.49 -7.76
N THR A 270 -10.71 12.82 -7.64
CA THR A 270 -9.96 13.58 -6.63
C THR A 270 -10.30 13.13 -5.21
N GLU A 271 -11.58 12.85 -4.91
CA GLU A 271 -12.00 12.31 -3.63
C GLU A 271 -11.53 10.87 -3.45
N PHE A 272 -11.59 10.03 -4.50
CA PHE A 272 -11.11 8.65 -4.46
C PHE A 272 -9.64 8.58 -4.00
N TRP A 273 -8.76 9.35 -4.61
CA TRP A 273 -7.34 9.36 -4.29
C TRP A 273 -7.00 10.03 -2.95
N ARG A 274 -7.90 10.82 -2.38
CA ARG A 274 -7.80 11.31 -0.99
C ARG A 274 -8.16 10.26 0.04
N ARG A 275 -8.82 9.17 -0.38
CA ARG A 275 -9.31 8.07 0.46
C ARG A 275 -8.57 6.76 0.22
N TRP A 276 -7.84 6.66 -0.87
CA TRP A 276 -7.04 5.50 -1.28
C TRP A 276 -5.56 5.78 -1.05
N HIS A 277 -4.87 4.84 -0.34
CA HIS A 277 -3.42 4.92 -0.08
C HIS A 277 -2.98 6.32 0.36
N MET A 278 -3.62 6.84 1.40
CA MET A 278 -3.53 8.22 1.85
C MET A 278 -2.10 8.61 2.20
N SER A 279 -1.33 7.69 2.79
CA SER A 279 0.06 7.92 3.17
C SER A 279 0.95 8.15 1.95
N LEU A 280 0.81 7.37 0.87
CA LEU A 280 1.54 7.58 -0.39
C LEU A 280 1.14 8.90 -1.07
N THR A 281 -0.17 9.17 -1.12
CA THR A 281 -0.70 10.43 -1.69
C THR A 281 -0.12 11.65 -0.95
N THR A 282 -0.04 11.57 0.39
CA THR A 282 0.57 12.61 1.22
C THR A 282 2.06 12.71 0.93
N TRP A 283 2.78 11.60 0.83
CA TRP A 283 4.20 11.60 0.52
C TRP A 283 4.50 12.28 -0.81
N PHE A 284 3.83 11.89 -1.90
CA PHE A 284 4.02 12.53 -3.20
C PHE A 284 3.62 14.00 -3.21
N ARG A 285 2.58 14.37 -2.46
CA ARG A 285 2.18 15.78 -2.32
C ARG A 285 3.27 16.61 -1.66
N GLU A 286 3.79 16.17 -0.51
CA GLU A 286 4.73 16.94 0.31
C GLU A 286 6.14 16.96 -0.29
N TYR A 287 6.60 15.85 -0.87
CA TYR A 287 8.00 15.70 -1.28
C TYR A 287 8.22 15.85 -2.79
N VAL A 288 7.16 15.83 -3.60
CA VAL A 288 7.27 16.02 -5.06
C VAL A 288 6.40 17.18 -5.56
N TYR A 289 5.08 17.13 -5.32
CA TYR A 289 4.14 18.08 -5.91
C TYR A 289 4.37 19.52 -5.43
N ILE A 290 4.48 19.72 -4.12
CA ILE A 290 4.71 21.04 -3.52
C ILE A 290 6.08 21.63 -3.93
N PRO A 291 7.20 20.87 -3.87
CA PRO A 291 8.50 21.37 -4.34
C PRO A 291 8.53 21.77 -5.84
N LEU A 292 7.77 21.07 -6.69
CA LEU A 292 7.62 21.44 -8.11
C LEU A 292 6.83 22.74 -8.33
N GLY A 293 6.29 23.35 -7.27
CA GLY A 293 5.50 24.58 -7.27
C GLY A 293 4.00 24.37 -7.06
N GLY A 294 3.52 23.12 -6.94
CA GLY A 294 2.12 22.82 -6.64
C GLY A 294 1.14 23.50 -7.60
N ASN A 295 0.17 24.23 -7.03
CA ASN A 295 -0.85 25.01 -7.77
C ASN A 295 -0.43 26.46 -8.05
N ARG A 296 0.73 26.93 -7.53
CA ARG A 296 1.07 28.36 -7.44
C ARG A 296 1.58 28.96 -8.76
N LYS A 297 2.00 28.13 -9.71
CA LYS A 297 2.67 28.58 -10.96
C LYS A 297 1.76 28.49 -12.21
N GLY A 298 0.44 28.70 -12.05
CA GLY A 298 -0.52 28.70 -13.16
C GLY A 298 -1.01 27.31 -13.58
N GLY A 299 -2.01 27.27 -14.47
CA GLY A 299 -2.72 26.04 -14.85
C GLY A 299 -1.87 25.03 -15.62
N ALA A 300 -1.07 25.48 -16.58
CA ALA A 300 -0.21 24.59 -17.37
C ALA A 300 0.84 23.90 -16.49
N ARG A 301 1.51 24.64 -15.60
CA ARG A 301 2.50 24.08 -14.68
C ARG A 301 1.87 23.13 -13.67
N ARG A 302 0.67 23.45 -13.15
CA ARG A 302 -0.11 22.55 -12.29
C ARG A 302 -0.39 21.22 -12.99
N ASN A 303 -0.84 21.25 -14.24
CA ASN A 303 -1.14 20.04 -15.01
C ASN A 303 0.13 19.21 -15.25
N LEU A 304 1.25 19.85 -15.58
CA LEU A 304 2.54 19.16 -15.70
C LEU A 304 2.96 18.51 -14.36
N ASN A 305 2.83 19.23 -13.24
CA ASN A 305 3.14 18.68 -11.92
C ASN A 305 2.26 17.46 -11.59
N ILE A 306 0.96 17.47 -11.95
CA ILE A 306 0.07 16.32 -11.80
C ILE A 306 0.59 15.14 -12.64
N MET A 307 0.94 15.37 -13.91
CA MET A 307 1.44 14.28 -14.77
C MET A 307 2.74 13.69 -14.25
N ILE A 308 3.69 14.52 -13.80
CA ILE A 308 4.96 14.06 -13.20
C ILE A 308 4.67 13.17 -11.97
N VAL A 309 3.84 13.65 -11.05
CA VAL A 309 3.49 12.89 -9.84
C VAL A 309 2.85 11.56 -10.18
N TRP A 310 1.91 11.55 -11.13
CA TRP A 310 1.22 10.31 -11.49
C TRP A 310 2.09 9.32 -12.27
N ALA A 311 2.97 9.81 -13.14
CA ALA A 311 3.97 8.97 -13.80
C ALA A 311 4.91 8.32 -12.77
N LEU A 312 5.40 9.10 -11.79
CA LEU A 312 6.23 8.60 -10.70
C LEU A 312 5.46 7.64 -9.78
N THR A 313 4.16 7.90 -9.53
CA THR A 313 3.31 6.99 -8.75
C THR A 313 3.14 5.65 -9.47
N GLY A 314 2.95 5.66 -10.78
CA GLY A 314 2.90 4.44 -11.59
C GLY A 314 4.21 3.65 -11.49
N LEU A 315 5.34 4.29 -11.74
CA LEU A 315 6.66 3.68 -11.61
C LEU A 315 6.92 3.14 -10.19
N TRP A 316 6.46 3.85 -9.16
CA TRP A 316 6.61 3.40 -7.78
C TRP A 316 5.87 2.09 -7.51
N HIS A 317 4.71 1.88 -8.13
CA HIS A 317 3.95 0.64 -7.98
C HIS A 317 4.66 -0.56 -8.60
N GLY A 318 5.22 -0.42 -9.80
CA GLY A 318 5.89 -1.55 -10.44
C GLY A 318 6.77 -1.13 -11.61
N ALA A 319 7.74 -1.97 -11.91
CA ALA A 319 8.63 -1.83 -13.05
C ALA A 319 8.00 -2.48 -14.30
N GLY A 320 7.08 -1.76 -14.93
CA GLY A 320 6.38 -2.23 -16.12
C GLY A 320 5.59 -1.13 -16.80
N TRP A 321 5.43 -1.25 -18.13
CA TRP A 321 4.68 -0.27 -18.93
C TRP A 321 3.21 -0.16 -18.54
N ASN A 322 2.60 -1.24 -18.04
CA ASN A 322 1.24 -1.24 -17.51
C ASN A 322 1.08 -0.27 -16.34
N PHE A 323 2.07 -0.19 -15.44
CA PHE A 323 2.06 0.75 -14.31
C PHE A 323 2.29 2.19 -14.75
N VAL A 324 3.18 2.42 -15.74
CA VAL A 324 3.40 3.75 -16.31
C VAL A 324 2.11 4.26 -16.97
N LEU A 325 1.47 3.42 -17.82
CA LEU A 325 0.23 3.76 -18.48
C LEU A 325 -0.92 3.97 -17.48
N TRP A 326 -0.99 3.17 -16.42
CA TRP A 326 -1.93 3.37 -15.32
C TRP A 326 -1.74 4.73 -14.63
N GLY A 327 -0.51 5.12 -14.37
CA GLY A 327 -0.21 6.45 -13.82
C GLY A 327 -0.62 7.58 -14.77
N ILE A 328 -0.30 7.48 -16.05
CA ILE A 328 -0.71 8.46 -17.08
C ILE A 328 -2.24 8.56 -17.16
N TRP A 329 -2.95 7.41 -17.16
CA TRP A 329 -4.40 7.34 -17.13
C TRP A 329 -5.00 8.22 -16.04
N PHE A 330 -4.58 8.03 -14.78
CA PHE A 330 -5.09 8.84 -13.68
C PHE A 330 -4.63 10.28 -13.71
N GLY A 331 -3.42 10.56 -14.17
CA GLY A 331 -2.94 11.93 -14.39
C GLY A 331 -3.84 12.70 -15.36
N VAL A 332 -4.16 12.10 -16.51
CA VAL A 332 -5.05 12.69 -17.52
C VAL A 332 -6.47 12.86 -16.98
N LEU A 333 -7.02 11.83 -16.35
CA LEU A 333 -8.38 11.89 -15.81
C LEU A 333 -8.54 12.95 -14.71
N LEU A 334 -7.57 13.12 -13.84
CA LEU A 334 -7.60 14.14 -12.79
C LEU A 334 -7.48 15.56 -13.35
N ILE A 335 -6.70 15.75 -14.42
CA ILE A 335 -6.64 17.04 -15.12
C ILE A 335 -7.99 17.35 -15.78
N ALA A 336 -8.57 16.33 -16.45
CA ALA A 336 -9.88 16.45 -17.11
C ALA A 336 -10.99 16.73 -16.07
N GLU A 337 -11.00 15.99 -14.97
CA GLU A 337 -11.97 16.19 -13.87
C GLU A 337 -11.89 17.60 -13.31
N LYS A 338 -10.67 18.10 -13.03
CA LYS A 338 -10.46 19.49 -12.51
C LYS A 338 -10.89 20.56 -13.49
N LYS A 339 -10.76 20.32 -14.80
CA LYS A 339 -11.11 21.29 -15.83
C LYS A 339 -12.60 21.31 -16.13
N TRP A 340 -13.26 20.16 -16.16
CA TRP A 340 -14.58 20.00 -16.75
C TRP A 340 -15.68 19.56 -15.80
N ILE A 341 -15.34 19.00 -14.61
CA ILE A 341 -16.32 18.35 -13.72
C ILE A 341 -16.35 19.03 -12.34
N LEU A 342 -15.19 19.18 -11.68
CA LEU A 342 -15.16 19.70 -10.30
C LEU A 342 -15.64 21.16 -10.23
N GLY A 343 -16.56 21.42 -9.30
CA GLY A 343 -17.16 22.75 -9.10
C GLY A 343 -18.12 23.18 -10.20
N LYS A 344 -18.56 22.25 -11.08
CA LYS A 344 -19.57 22.52 -12.11
C LYS A 344 -20.96 22.20 -11.60
N ALA A 345 -21.88 23.15 -11.69
CA ALA A 345 -23.25 23.00 -11.23
C ALA A 345 -23.98 21.78 -11.82
N TRP A 346 -23.74 21.45 -13.09
CA TRP A 346 -24.32 20.26 -13.71
C TRP A 346 -23.87 18.96 -13.06
N ALA A 347 -22.59 18.87 -12.66
CA ALA A 347 -22.05 17.68 -12.02
C ALA A 347 -22.54 17.54 -10.57
N GLU A 348 -22.74 18.65 -9.88
CA GLU A 348 -23.26 18.67 -8.52
C GLU A 348 -24.76 18.32 -8.44
N ARG A 349 -25.53 18.55 -9.51
CA ARG A 349 -26.95 18.18 -9.63
C ARG A 349 -27.16 16.67 -9.83
N LEU A 350 -26.13 15.93 -10.23
CA LEU A 350 -26.24 14.47 -10.39
C LEU A 350 -26.46 13.78 -9.03
N PRO A 351 -27.36 12.78 -8.97
CA PRO A 351 -27.55 11.97 -7.76
C PRO A 351 -26.24 11.39 -7.23
N GLY A 352 -26.07 11.35 -5.92
CA GLY A 352 -24.82 10.89 -5.30
C GLY A 352 -24.40 9.49 -5.70
N TRP A 353 -25.35 8.55 -5.86
CA TRP A 353 -25.08 7.19 -6.33
C TRP A 353 -24.56 7.16 -7.77
N LEU A 354 -25.09 8.02 -8.65
CA LEU A 354 -24.65 8.10 -10.05
C LEU A 354 -23.21 8.64 -10.13
N ARG A 355 -22.90 9.69 -9.35
CA ARG A 355 -21.51 10.21 -9.24
C ARG A 355 -20.55 9.15 -8.74
N GLN A 356 -20.99 8.31 -7.79
CA GLN A 356 -20.18 7.21 -7.27
C GLN A 356 -19.91 6.15 -8.36
N VAL A 357 -20.91 5.75 -9.13
CA VAL A 357 -20.75 4.82 -10.27
C VAL A 357 -19.83 5.40 -11.33
N LEU A 358 -20.04 6.67 -11.73
CA LEU A 358 -19.22 7.36 -12.72
C LEU A 358 -17.77 7.54 -12.24
N THR A 359 -17.52 7.57 -10.95
CA THR A 359 -16.17 7.59 -10.37
C THR A 359 -15.57 6.19 -10.35
N TYR A 360 -16.36 5.16 -10.00
CA TYR A 360 -15.87 3.79 -9.90
C TYR A 360 -15.48 3.19 -11.25
N LEU A 361 -16.23 3.46 -12.33
CA LEU A 361 -15.93 2.91 -13.66
C LEU A 361 -14.50 3.22 -14.15
N PRO A 362 -14.03 4.47 -14.22
CA PRO A 362 -12.65 4.75 -14.63
C PRO A 362 -11.60 4.19 -13.66
N VAL A 363 -11.94 4.05 -12.36
CA VAL A 363 -11.08 3.36 -11.38
C VAL A 363 -11.00 1.88 -11.69
N LEU A 364 -12.12 1.22 -12.01
CA LEU A 364 -12.17 -0.19 -12.39
C LEU A 364 -11.35 -0.45 -13.66
N LEU A 365 -11.49 0.38 -14.70
CA LEU A 365 -10.66 0.30 -15.91
C LEU A 365 -9.18 0.50 -15.59
N GLY A 366 -8.85 1.44 -14.71
CA GLY A 366 -7.50 1.61 -14.22
C GLY A 366 -6.95 0.34 -13.53
N TRP A 367 -7.77 -0.35 -12.74
CA TRP A 367 -7.36 -1.65 -12.16
C TRP A 367 -7.13 -2.72 -13.25
N GLY A 368 -7.90 -2.71 -14.33
CA GLY A 368 -7.65 -3.58 -15.49
C GLY A 368 -6.25 -3.34 -16.09
N MET A 369 -5.85 -2.08 -16.27
CA MET A 369 -4.49 -1.72 -16.72
C MET A 369 -3.43 -2.18 -15.71
N PHE A 370 -3.69 -2.00 -14.41
CA PHE A 370 -2.79 -2.37 -13.34
C PHE A 370 -2.43 -3.85 -13.34
N THR A 371 -3.38 -4.74 -13.71
CA THR A 371 -3.14 -6.19 -13.80
C THR A 371 -2.11 -6.58 -14.85
N GLY A 372 -1.87 -5.74 -15.86
CA GLY A 372 -1.09 -6.08 -17.05
C GLY A 372 -1.78 -7.07 -18.02
N LYS A 373 -2.97 -7.57 -17.69
CA LYS A 373 -3.74 -8.51 -18.54
C LYS A 373 -4.61 -7.73 -19.52
N TRP A 374 -4.00 -7.23 -20.59
CA TRP A 374 -4.66 -6.36 -21.57
C TRP A 374 -5.85 -7.01 -22.28
N GLN A 375 -5.87 -8.35 -22.37
CA GLN A 375 -6.96 -9.14 -22.96
C GLN A 375 -8.30 -8.98 -22.24
N VAL A 376 -8.29 -8.47 -20.99
CA VAL A 376 -9.53 -8.20 -20.25
C VAL A 376 -10.40 -7.14 -20.95
N PHE A 377 -9.80 -6.16 -21.63
CA PHE A 377 -10.55 -5.08 -22.29
C PHE A 377 -11.34 -5.55 -23.52
N PRO A 378 -10.74 -6.26 -24.51
CA PRO A 378 -11.53 -6.84 -25.59
C PRO A 378 -12.54 -7.87 -25.06
N ALA A 379 -12.24 -8.65 -24.01
CA ALA A 379 -13.22 -9.55 -23.40
C ALA A 379 -14.43 -8.78 -22.85
N MET A 380 -14.22 -7.71 -22.10
CA MET A 380 -15.30 -6.84 -21.57
C MET A 380 -16.13 -6.18 -22.66
N ALA A 381 -15.55 -5.94 -23.84
CA ALA A 381 -16.24 -5.40 -25.00
C ALA A 381 -17.00 -6.46 -25.83
N GLY A 382 -16.97 -7.72 -25.42
CA GLY A 382 -17.65 -8.83 -26.14
C GLY A 382 -16.82 -9.48 -27.24
N GLY A 383 -15.51 -9.21 -27.32
CA GLY A 383 -14.62 -9.78 -28.34
C GLY A 383 -14.50 -11.31 -28.30
N TYR A 384 -14.89 -11.95 -27.21
CA TYR A 384 -14.97 -13.41 -27.03
C TYR A 384 -16.41 -13.90 -26.83
N GLY A 385 -17.43 -13.10 -27.16
CA GLY A 385 -18.84 -13.37 -26.89
C GLY A 385 -19.35 -12.66 -25.62
N LEU A 386 -20.68 -12.54 -25.52
CA LEU A 386 -21.31 -11.85 -24.37
C LEU A 386 -21.52 -12.76 -23.19
N ALA A 387 -22.03 -13.98 -23.42
CA ALA A 387 -22.34 -14.94 -22.39
C ALA A 387 -21.11 -15.79 -22.00
N PRO A 388 -20.96 -16.14 -20.74
CA PRO A 388 -19.96 -17.11 -20.30
C PRO A 388 -20.32 -18.52 -20.77
N SER A 389 -19.33 -19.39 -20.91
CA SER A 389 -19.54 -20.84 -21.02
C SER A 389 -20.26 -21.40 -19.78
N ALA A 390 -20.86 -22.59 -19.90
CA ALA A 390 -21.57 -23.20 -18.76
C ALA A 390 -20.67 -23.33 -17.51
N GLY A 391 -19.41 -23.71 -17.67
CA GLY A 391 -18.44 -23.81 -16.58
C GLY A 391 -18.15 -22.44 -15.95
N ALA A 392 -17.86 -21.42 -16.76
CA ALA A 392 -17.60 -20.07 -16.26
C ALA A 392 -18.85 -19.46 -15.61
N ALA A 393 -20.05 -19.76 -16.11
CA ALA A 393 -21.31 -19.32 -15.51
C ALA A 393 -21.53 -19.91 -14.11
N LEU A 394 -21.26 -21.20 -13.92
CA LEU A 394 -21.30 -21.85 -12.60
C LEU A 394 -20.30 -21.23 -11.63
N GLU A 395 -19.11 -20.92 -12.12
CA GLU A 395 -18.09 -20.24 -11.31
C GLU A 395 -18.50 -18.82 -10.93
N CYS A 396 -19.01 -18.04 -11.87
CA CYS A 396 -19.58 -16.72 -11.56
C CYS A 396 -20.70 -16.83 -10.51
N ALA A 397 -21.60 -17.81 -10.63
CA ALA A 397 -22.68 -18.03 -9.66
C ALA A 397 -22.14 -18.42 -8.26
N ALA A 398 -21.12 -19.27 -8.20
CA ALA A 398 -20.50 -19.69 -6.93
C ALA A 398 -19.84 -18.52 -6.16
N PHE A 399 -19.20 -17.57 -6.85
CA PHE A 399 -18.55 -16.42 -6.23
C PHE A 399 -19.46 -15.20 -6.08
N LEU A 400 -20.64 -15.18 -6.72
CA LEU A 400 -21.57 -14.04 -6.69
C LEU A 400 -21.97 -13.63 -5.25
N PRO A 401 -22.31 -14.54 -4.31
CA PRO A 401 -22.64 -14.13 -2.94
C PRO A 401 -21.52 -13.33 -2.26
N MET A 402 -20.26 -13.78 -2.40
CA MET A 402 -19.13 -13.07 -1.81
C MET A 402 -18.85 -11.75 -2.52
N LEU A 403 -19.02 -11.69 -3.84
CA LEU A 403 -18.90 -10.44 -4.62
C LEU A 403 -19.94 -9.41 -4.12
N LEU A 404 -21.19 -9.83 -3.87
CA LEU A 404 -22.24 -8.96 -3.32
C LEU A 404 -21.91 -8.48 -1.89
N VAL A 405 -21.33 -9.33 -1.05
CA VAL A 405 -20.82 -8.92 0.28
C VAL A 405 -19.73 -7.87 0.13
N CYS A 406 -18.75 -8.08 -0.75
CA CYS A 406 -17.68 -7.11 -1.02
C CYS A 406 -18.23 -5.77 -1.54
N MET A 407 -19.22 -5.81 -2.43
CA MET A 407 -19.94 -4.61 -2.91
C MET A 407 -20.64 -3.89 -1.75
N ALA A 408 -21.40 -4.61 -0.95
CA ALA A 408 -22.12 -4.03 0.18
C ALA A 408 -21.17 -3.34 1.17
N VAL A 409 -20.09 -4.01 1.57
CA VAL A 409 -19.08 -3.43 2.50
C VAL A 409 -18.38 -2.21 1.91
N SER A 410 -18.12 -2.22 0.59
CA SER A 410 -17.37 -1.15 -0.08
C SER A 410 -18.20 0.09 -0.40
N PHE A 411 -19.47 -0.09 -0.79
CA PHE A 411 -20.30 0.98 -1.33
C PHE A 411 -21.38 1.50 -0.37
N LEU A 412 -21.88 0.66 0.55
CA LEU A 412 -22.94 1.07 1.47
C LEU A 412 -22.40 1.93 2.64
N PRO A 413 -23.28 2.73 3.27
CA PRO A 413 -22.92 3.42 4.49
C PRO A 413 -22.44 2.46 5.58
N PRO A 414 -21.53 2.90 6.48
CA PRO A 414 -21.09 2.07 7.58
C PRO A 414 -22.28 1.70 8.46
N LEU A 415 -22.43 0.42 8.71
CA LEU A 415 -23.35 -0.04 9.75
C LEU A 415 -22.81 0.41 11.11
N LYS A 416 -23.69 0.89 11.97
CA LYS A 416 -23.35 1.09 13.39
C LYS A 416 -23.24 -0.30 14.03
N ILE A 417 -22.00 -0.76 14.21
CA ILE A 417 -21.74 -2.06 14.86
C ILE A 417 -21.90 -1.88 16.37
N PRO A 418 -22.84 -2.59 17.01
CA PRO A 418 -22.99 -2.56 18.46
C PRO A 418 -21.69 -2.98 19.16
N ASP A 419 -21.44 -2.44 20.36
CA ASP A 419 -20.22 -2.76 21.11
C ASP A 419 -20.14 -4.24 21.50
N THR A 420 -21.29 -4.91 21.65
CA THR A 420 -21.37 -6.36 21.85
C THR A 420 -20.76 -7.15 20.68
N VAL A 421 -20.99 -6.70 19.43
CA VAL A 421 -20.43 -7.33 18.23
C VAL A 421 -18.93 -7.02 18.10
N LYS A 422 -18.49 -5.82 18.50
CA LYS A 422 -17.05 -5.49 18.55
C LYS A 422 -16.31 -6.40 19.54
N LYS A 423 -16.94 -6.82 20.64
CA LYS A 423 -16.38 -7.79 21.59
C LYS A 423 -16.23 -9.19 21.00
N ALA A 424 -16.94 -9.50 19.92
CA ALA A 424 -16.83 -10.79 19.22
C ALA A 424 -15.68 -10.81 18.18
N ALA A 425 -14.91 -9.72 18.01
CA ALA A 425 -13.78 -9.70 17.10
C ALA A 425 -12.75 -10.85 17.30
N PRO A 426 -12.50 -11.39 18.50
CA PRO A 426 -11.69 -12.60 18.67
C PRO A 426 -12.23 -13.82 17.92
N LEU A 427 -13.56 -13.94 17.72
CA LEU A 427 -14.14 -15.03 16.92
C LEU A 427 -13.72 -14.93 15.44
N LEU A 428 -13.51 -13.72 14.92
CA LEU A 428 -12.95 -13.53 13.58
C LEU A 428 -11.54 -14.14 13.47
N LEU A 429 -10.74 -14.04 14.52
CA LEU A 429 -9.40 -14.65 14.53
C LEU A 429 -9.50 -16.18 14.40
N VAL A 430 -10.43 -16.82 15.11
CA VAL A 430 -10.67 -18.28 15.01
C VAL A 430 -11.10 -18.66 13.59
N LEU A 431 -12.05 -17.91 12.99
CA LEU A 431 -12.46 -18.13 11.61
C LEU A 431 -11.30 -17.92 10.62
N CYS A 432 -10.46 -16.92 10.85
CA CYS A 432 -9.28 -16.66 10.03
C CYS A 432 -8.25 -17.80 10.14
N LEU A 433 -8.02 -18.33 11.33
CA LEU A 433 -7.13 -19.47 11.54
C LEU A 433 -7.68 -20.74 10.85
N ALA A 434 -9.00 -20.97 10.92
CA ALA A 434 -9.65 -22.06 10.20
C ALA A 434 -9.53 -21.90 8.68
N ALA A 435 -9.77 -20.69 8.17
CA ALA A 435 -9.60 -20.39 6.74
C ALA A 435 -8.14 -20.58 6.29
N LEU A 436 -7.18 -20.13 7.08
CA LEU A 436 -5.76 -20.31 6.81
C LEU A 436 -5.35 -21.78 6.81
N ALA A 437 -5.90 -22.59 7.72
CA ALA A 437 -5.66 -24.04 7.77
C ALA A 437 -6.25 -24.78 6.55
N ALA A 438 -7.42 -24.34 6.08
CA ALA A 438 -8.11 -24.95 4.95
C ALA A 438 -7.54 -24.55 3.58
N GLN A 439 -7.07 -23.30 3.42
CA GLN A 439 -6.74 -22.74 2.12
C GLN A 439 -5.24 -22.49 1.91
N GLY A 440 -4.44 -22.61 2.97
CA GLY A 440 -3.04 -22.21 2.96
C GLY A 440 -2.85 -20.69 2.91
N TYR A 441 -1.59 -20.28 2.79
CA TYR A 441 -1.17 -18.89 2.74
C TYR A 441 -1.10 -18.40 1.28
N ALA A 442 -1.82 -17.31 0.96
CA ALA A 442 -1.61 -16.55 -0.27
C ALA A 442 -0.82 -15.27 0.04
N PRO A 443 0.29 -14.98 -0.69
CA PRO A 443 1.02 -13.74 -0.50
C PRO A 443 0.13 -12.53 -0.79
N PHE A 444 0.43 -11.40 -0.16
CA PHE A 444 -0.27 -10.15 -0.48
C PHE A 444 -0.04 -9.78 -1.94
N VAL A 445 -1.09 -9.35 -2.62
CA VAL A 445 -1.03 -8.93 -4.03
C VAL A 445 0.03 -7.84 -4.23
N TYR A 446 0.17 -6.97 -3.23
CA TYR A 446 1.13 -5.87 -3.25
C TYR A 446 2.60 -6.30 -3.25
N PHE A 447 2.93 -7.54 -2.90
CA PHE A 447 4.30 -8.08 -2.95
C PHE A 447 4.66 -8.69 -4.30
N GLN A 448 3.70 -8.72 -5.22
CA GLN A 448 3.88 -9.29 -6.56
C GLN A 448 4.27 -8.23 -7.61
N PHE A 449 4.34 -6.94 -7.21
CA PHE A 449 4.63 -5.82 -8.10
C PHE A 449 5.96 -5.13 -7.81
#